data_91d6eb79a3d6a7c319d4cc15ca4ffb31
#
_entry.id   91d6eb79a3d6a7c319d4cc15ca4ffb31
#
_cell.length_a   1.000
_cell.length_b   1.000
_cell.length_c   1.000
_cell.angle_alpha   90.00
_cell.angle_beta   90.00
_cell.angle_gamma   90.00
#
_symmetry.space_group_name_H-M   'P 1'
#
loop_
_entity.id
_entity.type
_entity.pdbx_description
1 polymer ?
#
loop_
_entity_poly.entity_id
_entity_poly.type
_entity_poly.pdbx_seq_one_letter_code
_entity_poly.pdbx_strand_id
1 'polypeptide(L)'
;MLERLLDAAGFRLEPRLVNTVRPGELLERHREGVARLLARYPIARAWVFGSVARGDDRPGSDLDLLIEPTPAASFTDYVGLEDDLAELLACPVDVITTGELESNDLLRQRVNRDRRRLEIAA
;
A
#
# COMPACT_ATOMS: atom_id res chain seq x y z
N MET A 1 5.72 27.96 -6.15
CA MET A 1 6.00 28.27 -5.97
C MET A 1 5.80 27.94 -5.93
N LEU A 2 5.92 27.58 -6.31
CA LEU A 2 6.28 27.49 -6.25
C LEU A 2 5.94 27.01 -6.47
N GLU A 3 6.13 26.61 -6.83
CA GLU A 3 6.36 26.50 -6.94
C GLU A 3 6.20 26.28 -7.06
N ARG A 4 6.33 26.13 -7.61
CA ARG A 4 6.55 26.23 -7.59
C ARG A 4 6.66 26.04 -7.64
N LEU A 5 6.90 25.58 -8.11
CA LEU A 5 7.44 25.66 -7.98
C LEU A 5 7.19 25.38 -8.14
N LEU A 6 7.23 25.12 -8.44
CA LEU A 6 7.55 25.20 -8.34
C LEU A 6 7.24 25.06 -8.67
N ASP A 7 7.49 24.71 -9.35
CA ASP A 7 7.66 25.01 -9.46
C ASP A 7 7.63 24.94 -9.56
N ALA A 8 7.99 24.74 -10.41
CA ALA A 8 8.37 25.02 -10.31
C ALA A 8 8.40 24.66 -10.30
N ALA A 9 8.48 24.47 -10.77
CA ALA A 9 8.77 24.38 -10.42
C ALA A 9 8.37 23.69 -10.23
N GLY A 10 8.15 23.44 -10.43
CA GLY A 10 8.24 23.19 -9.88
C GLY A 10 7.65 22.36 -9.50
N PHE A 11 7.53 21.84 -9.52
CA PHE A 11 7.42 21.58 -8.86
C PHE A 11 7.13 21.04 -8.43
N ARG A 12 7.34 20.72 -8.66
CA ARG A 12 7.33 20.40 -8.07
C ARG A 12 7.48 20.02 -7.39
N LEU A 13 7.84 19.86 -6.93
CA LEU A 13 8.12 19.45 -6.18
C LEU A 13 7.66 18.80 -5.55
N GLU A 14 7.85 18.44 -5.30
CA GLU A 14 6.81 18.00 -4.70
C GLU A 14 6.62 16.74 -4.04
N PRO A 15 6.01 15.73 -4.58
CA PRO A 15 5.68 14.54 -3.83
C PRO A 15 6.88 13.82 -3.26
N ARG A 16 7.96 13.84 -3.95
CA ARG A 16 9.14 13.17 -3.42
C ARG A 16 9.69 13.84 -2.18
N LEU A 17 9.24 15.03 -1.90
CA LEU A 17 9.66 15.70 -0.68
C LEU A 17 9.14 15.00 0.56
N VAL A 18 8.06 14.22 0.45
CA VAL A 18 7.52 13.49 1.58
C VAL A 18 8.11 12.11 1.72
N ASN A 19 8.90 11.66 0.75
CA ASN A 19 9.42 10.30 0.74
C ASN A 19 10.84 10.21 1.27
N THR A 20 11.05 10.80 2.45
CA THR A 20 12.31 10.64 3.16
C THR A 20 12.27 9.48 4.13
N VAL A 21 11.12 8.83 4.27
CA VAL A 21 10.89 7.75 5.22
C VAL A 21 10.47 6.52 4.43
N ARG A 22 10.98 5.35 4.83
CA ARG A 22 10.65 4.09 4.16
C ARG A 22 9.18 3.75 4.33
N PRO A 23 8.55 3.13 3.30
CA PRO A 23 7.15 2.71 3.44
C PRO A 23 6.89 1.82 4.65
N GLY A 24 7.81 0.93 5.00
CA GLY A 24 7.63 0.08 6.16
C GLY A 24 7.54 0.86 7.45
N GLU A 25 8.31 1.93 7.56
CA GLU A 25 8.25 2.78 8.73
C GLU A 25 6.97 3.61 8.75
N LEU A 26 6.53 4.08 7.59
CA LEU A 26 5.25 4.78 7.48
C LEU A 26 4.10 3.87 7.89
N LEU A 27 4.15 2.62 7.44
CA LEU A 27 3.14 1.63 7.80
C LEU A 27 3.11 1.42 9.31
N GLU A 28 4.28 1.33 9.94
CA GLU A 28 4.34 1.13 11.39
C GLU A 28 3.81 2.34 12.15
N ARG A 29 4.17 3.55 11.71
CA ARG A 29 3.70 4.77 12.35
C ARG A 29 2.20 4.91 12.28
N HIS A 30 1.59 4.43 11.20
CA HIS A 30 0.16 4.58 10.95
C HIS A 30 -0.60 3.28 11.09
N ARG A 31 -0.06 2.35 11.86
CA ARG A 31 -0.62 1.00 11.93
C ARG A 31 -2.10 0.99 12.32
N GLU A 32 -2.48 1.79 13.30
CA GLU A 32 -3.88 1.83 13.72
C GLU A 32 -4.77 2.47 12.66
N GLY A 33 -4.28 3.52 12.02
CA GLY A 33 -5.02 4.16 10.93
C GLY A 33 -5.23 3.23 9.76
N VAL A 34 -4.19 2.45 9.43
CA VAL A 34 -4.31 1.45 8.37
C VAL A 34 -5.33 0.39 8.73
N ALA A 35 -5.29 -0.11 9.97
CA ALA A 35 -6.23 -1.14 10.42
C ALA A 35 -7.67 -0.64 10.33
N ARG A 36 -7.92 0.61 10.72
CA ARG A 36 -9.25 1.20 10.64
C ARG A 36 -9.69 1.42 9.19
N LEU A 37 -8.75 1.84 8.35
CA LEU A 37 -9.06 2.07 6.94
C LEU A 37 -9.41 0.76 6.25
N LEU A 38 -8.64 -0.28 6.50
CA LEU A 38 -8.92 -1.61 5.93
C LEU A 38 -10.30 -2.11 6.35
N ALA A 39 -10.71 -1.80 7.58
CA ALA A 39 -12.00 -2.25 8.09
C ALA A 39 -13.19 -1.59 7.37
N ARG A 40 -12.95 -0.50 6.63
CA ARG A 40 -14.02 0.19 5.90
C ARG A 40 -14.26 -0.39 4.52
N TYR A 41 -13.47 -1.37 4.11
CA TYR A 41 -13.58 -1.98 2.79
C TYR A 41 -14.02 -3.44 2.92
N PRO A 42 -14.66 -4.00 1.89
CA PRO A 42 -15.14 -5.39 1.97
C PRO A 42 -14.01 -6.37 1.72
N ILE A 43 -13.10 -6.46 2.67
CA ILE A 43 -11.97 -7.39 2.62
C ILE A 43 -11.93 -8.20 3.91
N ALA A 44 -11.56 -9.48 3.78
CA ALA A 44 -11.52 -10.40 4.90
C ALA A 44 -10.14 -10.43 5.54
N ARG A 45 -9.08 -10.33 4.76
CA ARG A 45 -7.71 -10.39 5.24
C ARG A 45 -6.82 -9.54 4.36
N ALA A 46 -5.70 -9.10 4.93
CA ALA A 46 -4.72 -8.30 4.20
C ALA A 46 -3.32 -8.68 4.64
N TRP A 47 -2.39 -8.60 3.72
CA TRP A 47 -0.98 -8.88 3.97
C TRP A 47 -0.13 -7.84 3.27
N VAL A 48 1.05 -7.58 3.82
CA VAL A 48 2.08 -6.84 3.13
C VAL A 48 3.07 -7.85 2.55
N PHE A 49 3.59 -7.57 1.35
CA PHE A 49 4.60 -8.43 0.75
C PHE A 49 5.65 -7.54 0.06
N GLY A 50 6.60 -8.15 -0.64
CA GLY A 50 7.62 -7.40 -1.35
C GLY A 50 8.67 -6.81 -0.44
N SER A 51 9.26 -5.70 -0.86
CA SER A 51 10.41 -5.12 -0.16
C SER A 51 10.09 -4.73 1.28
N VAL A 52 8.88 -4.24 1.53
CA VAL A 52 8.49 -3.85 2.89
C VAL A 52 8.48 -5.08 3.79
N ALA A 53 7.91 -6.18 3.31
CA ALA A 53 7.83 -7.40 4.12
C ALA A 53 9.22 -7.99 4.38
N ARG A 54 10.12 -7.85 3.42
CA ARG A 54 11.50 -8.33 3.58
C ARG A 54 12.38 -7.40 4.42
N GLY A 55 11.93 -6.15 4.61
CA GLY A 55 12.71 -5.19 5.36
C GLY A 55 13.78 -4.49 4.56
N ASP A 56 13.76 -4.60 3.24
CA ASP A 56 14.76 -3.96 2.40
C ASP A 56 14.20 -2.81 1.55
N ASP A 57 13.06 -2.27 1.95
CA ASP A 57 12.47 -1.11 1.30
C ASP A 57 13.28 0.15 1.59
N ARG A 58 13.13 1.13 0.72
CA ARG A 58 13.84 2.41 0.80
C ARG A 58 12.83 3.54 0.66
N PRO A 59 13.20 4.76 1.07
CA PRO A 59 12.35 5.91 0.75
C PRO A 59 12.04 5.94 -0.74
N GLY A 60 10.77 6.08 -1.08
CA GLY A 60 10.33 6.04 -2.47
C GLY A 60 9.92 4.68 -2.99
N SER A 61 10.16 3.62 -2.22
CA SER A 61 9.66 2.29 -2.60
C SER A 61 8.14 2.25 -2.52
N ASP A 62 7.54 1.32 -3.28
CA ASP A 62 6.11 1.07 -3.21
C ASP A 62 5.79 0.19 -2.01
N LEU A 63 4.58 0.36 -1.50
CA LEU A 63 4.01 -0.57 -0.52
C LEU A 63 3.15 -1.56 -1.26
N ASP A 64 3.47 -2.83 -1.18
CA ASP A 64 2.75 -3.89 -1.89
C ASP A 64 1.83 -4.63 -0.93
N LEU A 65 0.54 -4.64 -1.23
CA LEU A 65 -0.47 -5.29 -0.41
C LEU A 65 -1.20 -6.38 -1.16
N LEU A 66 -1.45 -7.47 -0.45
CA LEU A 66 -2.32 -8.54 -0.92
C LEU A 66 -3.58 -8.50 -0.08
N ILE A 67 -4.74 -8.51 -0.73
CA ILE A 67 -6.01 -8.56 -0.01
C ILE A 67 -6.82 -9.76 -0.43
N GLU A 68 -7.57 -10.29 0.52
CA GLU A 68 -8.57 -11.32 0.27
C GLU A 68 -9.93 -10.62 0.32
N PRO A 69 -10.57 -10.35 -0.84
CA PRO A 69 -11.84 -9.65 -0.84
C PRO A 69 -12.97 -10.55 -0.40
N THR A 70 -14.03 -9.95 0.14
CA THR A 70 -15.28 -10.68 0.36
C THR A 70 -16.08 -10.65 -0.94
N PRO A 71 -17.17 -11.47 -1.04
CA PRO A 71 -17.99 -11.44 -2.27
C PRO A 71 -18.62 -10.08 -2.55
N ALA A 72 -18.69 -9.19 -1.58
CA ALA A 72 -19.28 -7.86 -1.78
C ALA A 72 -18.30 -6.88 -2.46
N ALA A 73 -17.04 -7.24 -2.60
CA ALA A 73 -16.02 -6.32 -3.12
C ALA A 73 -16.15 -6.15 -4.62
N SER A 74 -15.82 -4.95 -5.11
CA SER A 74 -15.79 -4.64 -6.52
C SER A 74 -14.47 -3.98 -6.88
N PHE A 75 -14.24 -3.80 -8.18
CA PHE A 75 -13.01 -3.18 -8.65
C PHE A 75 -12.83 -1.78 -8.08
N THR A 76 -13.91 -1.01 -7.96
CA THR A 76 -13.82 0.35 -7.42
C THR A 76 -13.37 0.35 -5.97
N ASP A 77 -13.68 -0.71 -5.22
CA ASP A 77 -13.19 -0.82 -3.84
C ASP A 77 -11.67 -0.94 -3.82
N TYR A 78 -11.09 -1.69 -4.76
CA TYR A 78 -9.64 -1.87 -4.78
C TYR A 78 -8.93 -0.55 -5.11
N VAL A 79 -9.46 0.18 -6.10
CA VAL A 79 -8.91 1.48 -6.47
C VAL A 79 -9.04 2.46 -5.31
N GLY A 80 -10.20 2.49 -4.67
CA GLY A 80 -10.44 3.37 -3.54
C GLY A 80 -9.50 3.06 -2.39
N LEU A 81 -9.26 1.79 -2.12
CA LEU A 81 -8.35 1.39 -1.05
C LEU A 81 -6.92 1.83 -1.36
N GLU A 82 -6.46 1.65 -2.59
CA GLU A 82 -5.13 2.12 -2.99
C GLU A 82 -4.99 3.62 -2.75
N ASP A 83 -5.97 4.38 -3.21
CA ASP A 83 -5.92 5.83 -3.10
C ASP A 83 -5.93 6.28 -1.64
N ASP A 84 -6.81 5.69 -0.84
CA ASP A 84 -6.92 6.08 0.56
C ASP A 84 -5.67 5.73 1.35
N LEU A 85 -5.09 4.56 1.09
CA LEU A 85 -3.86 4.16 1.76
C LEU A 85 -2.68 5.04 1.32
N ALA A 86 -2.61 5.35 0.02
CA ALA A 86 -1.54 6.20 -0.49
C ALA A 86 -1.62 7.60 0.15
N GLU A 87 -2.82 8.09 0.35
CA GLU A 87 -3.00 9.39 0.98
C GLU A 87 -2.61 9.34 2.45
N LEU A 88 -3.05 8.31 3.17
CA LEU A 88 -2.74 8.17 4.59
C LEU A 88 -1.24 8.03 4.82
N LEU A 89 -0.57 7.25 3.99
CA LEU A 89 0.82 6.89 4.20
C LEU A 89 1.80 7.80 3.46
N ALA A 90 1.31 8.60 2.53
CA ALA A 90 2.15 9.48 1.70
C ALA A 90 3.20 8.67 0.93
N CYS A 91 2.82 7.51 0.41
CA CYS A 91 3.69 6.69 -0.42
C CYS A 91 2.84 5.92 -1.43
N PRO A 92 3.43 5.48 -2.55
CA PRO A 92 2.68 4.68 -3.52
C PRO A 92 2.26 3.35 -2.93
N VAL A 93 1.04 2.93 -3.21
CA VAL A 93 0.48 1.67 -2.71
C VAL A 93 -0.05 0.87 -3.89
N ASP A 94 0.30 -0.40 -3.94
CA ASP A 94 -0.10 -1.30 -5.00
C ASP A 94 -0.85 -2.46 -4.36
N VAL A 95 -2.11 -2.66 -4.77
CA VAL A 95 -2.98 -3.68 -4.18
C VAL A 95 -3.25 -4.77 -5.20
N ILE A 96 -3.00 -6.02 -4.81
CA ILE A 96 -3.42 -7.16 -5.61
C ILE A 96 -4.36 -8.03 -4.77
N THR A 97 -5.17 -8.83 -5.43
CA THR A 97 -6.12 -9.72 -4.76
C THR A 97 -5.62 -11.14 -4.75
N THR A 98 -6.17 -11.95 -3.85
CA THR A 98 -5.85 -13.38 -3.82
C THR A 98 -6.25 -14.07 -5.12
N GLY A 99 -7.30 -13.58 -5.81
CA GLY A 99 -7.68 -14.14 -7.10
C GLY A 99 -6.62 -13.91 -8.16
N GLU A 100 -6.05 -12.70 -8.22
CA GLU A 100 -4.95 -12.41 -9.14
C GLU A 100 -3.74 -13.27 -8.83
N LEU A 101 -3.50 -13.50 -7.55
CA LEU A 101 -2.36 -14.30 -7.13
C LEU A 101 -2.48 -15.73 -7.62
N GLU A 102 -3.69 -16.30 -7.57
CA GLU A 102 -3.90 -17.68 -7.96
C GLU A 102 -3.62 -17.94 -9.45
N SER A 103 -3.74 -16.91 -10.26
CA SER A 103 -3.54 -17.07 -11.70
C SER A 103 -2.09 -16.83 -12.14
N ASN A 104 -1.17 -16.59 -11.20
CA ASN A 104 0.23 -16.31 -11.53
C ASN A 104 1.15 -17.04 -10.56
N ASP A 105 1.72 -18.16 -11.04
CA ASP A 105 2.51 -19.05 -10.18
C ASP A 105 3.77 -18.39 -9.64
N LEU A 106 4.47 -17.61 -10.46
CA LEU A 106 5.68 -16.94 -10.01
C LEU A 106 5.39 -15.92 -8.94
N LEU A 107 4.35 -15.13 -9.16
CA LEU A 107 3.93 -14.13 -8.20
C LEU A 107 3.50 -14.80 -6.90
N ARG A 108 2.76 -15.90 -7.01
CA ARG A 108 2.28 -16.64 -5.84
C ARG A 108 3.44 -17.14 -4.99
N GLN A 109 4.48 -17.65 -5.62
CA GLN A 109 5.64 -18.15 -4.88
C GLN A 109 6.35 -17.02 -4.13
N ARG A 110 6.53 -15.87 -4.78
CA ARG A 110 7.17 -14.73 -4.15
C ARG A 110 6.37 -14.20 -2.98
N VAL A 111 5.08 -14.03 -3.20
CA VAL A 111 4.21 -13.44 -2.18
C VAL A 111 4.11 -14.39 -1.00
N ASN A 112 3.93 -15.68 -1.23
CA ASN A 112 3.81 -16.64 -0.13
C ASN A 112 5.08 -16.74 0.70
N ARG A 113 6.24 -16.50 0.08
CA ARG A 113 7.50 -16.52 0.81
C ARG A 113 7.63 -15.31 1.71
N ASP A 114 7.17 -14.14 1.25
CA ASP A 114 7.47 -12.86 1.91
C ASP A 114 6.33 -12.33 2.76
N ARG A 115 5.07 -12.70 2.49
CA ARG A 115 3.92 -11.98 3.04
C ARG A 115 3.82 -12.05 4.55
N ARG A 116 3.36 -10.93 5.13
CA ARG A 116 3.10 -10.83 6.56
C ARG A 116 1.73 -10.21 6.77
N ARG A 117 1.01 -10.76 7.74
CA ARG A 117 -0.38 -10.38 7.99
C ARG A 117 -0.47 -8.95 8.51
N LEU A 118 -1.43 -8.22 7.99
CA LEU A 118 -1.81 -6.92 8.53
C LEU A 118 -3.06 -7.05 9.37
N GLU A 119 -3.14 -6.24 10.41
CA GLU A 119 -4.30 -6.22 11.28
C GLU A 119 -5.40 -5.40 10.64
N ILE A 120 -6.65 -5.90 10.74
CA ILE A 120 -7.84 -5.16 10.34
C ILE A 120 -8.61 -4.91 11.61
N ALA A 121 -9.04 -3.66 11.82
CA ALA A 121 -9.74 -3.28 13.05
C ALA A 121 -11.06 -4.02 13.16
N ALA A 122 -11.44 -4.34 14.41
CA ALA A 122 -12.68 -5.08 14.67
C ALA A 122 -13.91 -4.19 14.46
#